data_73a74e4c6f9aab10374238810ac2be0c
#
_entry.id   73a74e4c6f9aab10374238810ac2be0c
#
_cell.length_a   1.000
_cell.length_b   1.000
_cell.length_c   1.000
_cell.angle_alpha   90.00
_cell.angle_beta   90.00
_cell.angle_gamma   90.00
#
_symmetry.space_group_name_H-M   'P 1'
#
loop_
_entity.id
_entity.type
_entity.pdbx_description
1 polymer ?
#
loop_
_entity_poly.entity_id
_entity_poly.type
_entity_poly.pdbx_seq_one_letter_code
_entity_poly.pdbx_strand_id
1 'polypeptide(L)'
;MTKRRTLLGFAASAAIAALSMGAMATTAAAQEVTLKLHQFLPAQANVPKLVLDVWADNVEEASGGRIKIERYPSMQLGGKPPELMDQAIDGVADIVWTVVGYTPGRFPSTEVFELPFMMTNARAASRAYWEMFEKYMKDTEFSDVHILGTWVHGPGLIHTKDPVVNPEDLQGMKIRGGSRSVNSLLTLLGATPVGMPVPAVSEGLSKGVIDGTTIPWEVTAALKVPELVTNHTEFTGNALYVLTFVLAMNKDAYNNLPADLQKVIDDNSGLEFSVFAGGTQEDSDGPAREQALDLGNNIITLDAEQTAVWRAAAQPIYDQWVEDMNGRGIDGQALIDEARMLIDKYTADATN
;
A
#
# COMPACT_ATOMS: atom_id res chain seq x y z
N MET A 1 -73.20 21.72 -65.92
CA MET A 1 -74.07 22.30 -64.84
C MET A 1 -73.16 22.45 -63.62
N THR A 2 -72.70 23.70 -63.42
CA THR A 2 -72.99 24.59 -62.28
C THR A 2 -72.54 23.96 -60.94
N LYS A 3 -71.69 24.53 -60.09
CA LYS A 3 -71.55 25.91 -59.68
C LYS A 3 -70.16 26.06 -58.94
N ARG A 4 -69.54 27.19 -59.19
CA ARG A 4 -68.56 27.84 -58.37
C ARG A 4 -69.06 28.01 -56.93
N ARG A 5 -68.08 27.95 -55.96
CA ARG A 5 -68.05 28.90 -54.83
C ARG A 5 -66.65 28.95 -54.22
N THR A 6 -66.03 30.08 -54.48
CA THR A 6 -64.91 30.71 -53.74
C THR A 6 -65.34 30.96 -52.29
N LEU A 7 -64.44 30.72 -51.35
CA LEU A 7 -64.44 31.48 -50.10
C LEU A 7 -63.02 31.65 -49.64
N LEU A 8 -62.68 32.90 -49.46
CA LEU A 8 -61.48 33.51 -48.96
C LEU A 8 -61.08 33.03 -47.60
N GLY A 9 -59.79 32.93 -47.40
CA GLY A 9 -59.00 33.70 -46.44
C GLY A 9 -59.17 33.30 -44.97
N PHE A 10 -58.05 32.84 -44.46
CA PHE A 10 -57.49 33.38 -43.21
C PHE A 10 -56.02 32.97 -43.12
N ALA A 11 -55.14 33.94 -43.34
CA ALA A 11 -53.73 33.83 -43.01
C ALA A 11 -53.62 33.79 -41.46
N ALA A 12 -53.39 32.64 -40.93
CA ALA A 12 -52.97 32.50 -39.53
C ALA A 12 -51.44 32.32 -39.55
N SER A 13 -50.75 33.42 -39.23
CA SER A 13 -49.33 33.42 -38.92
C SER A 13 -49.07 32.59 -37.65
N ALA A 14 -48.76 31.34 -37.82
CA ALA A 14 -48.23 30.54 -36.76
C ALA A 14 -46.73 30.87 -36.60
N ALA A 15 -46.43 31.78 -35.69
CA ALA A 15 -45.08 32.01 -35.20
C ALA A 15 -44.58 30.71 -34.55
N ILE A 16 -43.79 29.94 -35.26
CA ILE A 16 -43.05 28.83 -34.71
C ILE A 16 -41.95 29.47 -33.84
N ALA A 17 -42.24 29.60 -32.54
CA ALA A 17 -41.23 29.78 -31.52
C ALA A 17 -40.35 28.52 -31.52
N ALA A 18 -39.27 28.56 -32.26
CA ALA A 18 -38.20 27.61 -32.12
C ALA A 18 -37.63 27.78 -30.71
N LEU A 19 -38.15 27.01 -29.75
CA LEU A 19 -37.48 26.73 -28.49
C LEU A 19 -36.18 25.99 -28.90
N SER A 20 -35.13 26.75 -29.04
CA SER A 20 -33.76 26.23 -28.97
C SER A 20 -33.56 25.69 -27.54
N MET A 21 -34.00 24.47 -27.30
CA MET A 21 -33.44 23.64 -26.26
C MET A 21 -31.98 23.45 -26.67
N GLY A 22 -31.12 24.35 -26.16
CA GLY A 22 -29.70 24.08 -26.10
C GLY A 22 -29.51 22.82 -25.22
N ALA A 23 -29.55 21.66 -25.87
CA ALA A 23 -28.97 20.49 -25.31
C ALA A 23 -27.51 20.89 -25.02
N MET A 24 -27.17 21.21 -23.77
CA MET A 24 -25.81 21.10 -23.27
C MET A 24 -25.46 19.64 -23.48
N ALA A 25 -24.98 19.31 -24.68
CA ALA A 25 -24.20 18.10 -24.86
C ALA A 25 -22.98 18.29 -23.95
N THR A 26 -23.06 17.71 -22.75
CA THR A 26 -21.84 17.38 -22.03
C THR A 26 -21.08 16.52 -23.02
N THR A 27 -20.13 17.11 -23.73
CA THR A 27 -19.14 16.36 -24.48
C THR A 27 -18.45 15.52 -23.42
N ALA A 28 -18.84 14.24 -23.28
CA ALA A 28 -18.00 13.28 -22.60
C ALA A 28 -16.64 13.42 -23.26
N ALA A 29 -15.66 13.91 -22.54
CA ALA A 29 -14.29 14.00 -23.05
C ALA A 29 -13.94 12.58 -23.51
N ALA A 30 -13.51 12.43 -24.77
CA ALA A 30 -13.09 11.13 -25.26
C ALA A 30 -11.93 10.68 -24.40
N GLN A 31 -11.93 9.41 -23.99
CA GLN A 31 -10.80 8.79 -23.32
C GLN A 31 -9.54 9.05 -24.14
N GLU A 32 -8.52 9.61 -23.51
CA GLU A 32 -7.31 10.06 -24.17
C GLU A 32 -6.13 9.17 -23.84
N VAL A 33 -6.09 8.68 -22.57
CA VAL A 33 -5.01 7.85 -22.03
C VAL A 33 -5.58 6.67 -21.29
N THR A 34 -5.00 5.48 -21.51
CA THR A 34 -5.23 4.30 -20.70
C THR A 34 -3.94 3.94 -19.98
N LEU A 35 -4.01 3.81 -18.66
CA LEU A 35 -2.90 3.39 -17.79
C LEU A 35 -3.21 2.04 -17.15
N LYS A 36 -2.24 1.13 -17.16
CA LYS A 36 -2.33 -0.21 -16.54
C LYS A 36 -1.79 -0.15 -15.14
N LEU A 37 -2.65 -0.41 -14.14
CA LEU A 37 -2.26 -0.57 -12.74
C LEU A 37 -2.14 -2.04 -12.42
N HIS A 38 -0.93 -2.52 -12.10
CA HIS A 38 -0.62 -3.92 -11.81
C HIS A 38 -0.22 -4.11 -10.35
N GLN A 39 -0.72 -5.17 -9.73
CA GLN A 39 -0.46 -5.48 -8.34
C GLN A 39 -0.67 -6.97 -8.01
N PHE A 40 -0.29 -7.41 -6.81
CA PHE A 40 -0.13 -8.83 -6.45
C PHE A 40 -1.27 -9.44 -5.61
N LEU A 41 -2.18 -8.64 -5.03
CA LEU A 41 -3.31 -9.16 -4.24
C LEU A 41 -4.58 -9.35 -5.06
N PRO A 42 -5.51 -10.20 -4.61
CA PRO A 42 -6.86 -10.28 -5.20
C PRO A 42 -7.60 -8.94 -5.14
N ALA A 43 -8.43 -8.66 -6.13
CA ALA A 43 -9.16 -7.38 -6.23
C ALA A 43 -10.02 -7.04 -4.99
N GLN A 44 -10.54 -8.06 -4.29
CA GLN A 44 -11.37 -7.88 -3.10
C GLN A 44 -10.58 -7.63 -1.81
N ALA A 45 -9.24 -7.76 -1.82
CA ALA A 45 -8.40 -7.46 -0.66
C ALA A 45 -8.45 -5.97 -0.33
N ASN A 46 -8.18 -5.61 0.93
CA ASN A 46 -8.38 -4.26 1.43
C ASN A 46 -7.60 -3.20 0.65
N VAL A 47 -6.31 -3.40 0.42
CA VAL A 47 -5.50 -2.40 -0.29
C VAL A 47 -5.95 -2.20 -1.74
N PRO A 48 -6.13 -3.23 -2.60
CA PRO A 48 -6.70 -3.04 -3.92
C PRO A 48 -8.02 -2.28 -3.90
N LYS A 49 -8.97 -2.71 -3.06
CA LYS A 49 -10.33 -2.18 -3.05
C LYS A 49 -10.46 -0.79 -2.41
N LEU A 50 -9.79 -0.56 -1.27
CA LEU A 50 -10.01 0.62 -0.42
C LEU A 50 -8.96 1.71 -0.65
N VAL A 51 -7.84 1.39 -1.30
CA VAL A 51 -6.75 2.33 -1.56
C VAL A 51 -6.55 2.51 -3.07
N LEU A 52 -6.23 1.43 -3.80
CA LEU A 52 -5.86 1.54 -5.21
C LEU A 52 -7.06 1.88 -6.11
N ASP A 53 -8.21 1.23 -5.90
CA ASP A 53 -9.42 1.52 -6.66
C ASP A 53 -9.92 2.93 -6.36
N VAL A 54 -9.88 3.37 -5.09
CA VAL A 54 -10.28 4.74 -4.71
C VAL A 54 -9.36 5.78 -5.36
N TRP A 55 -8.04 5.57 -5.33
CA TRP A 55 -7.10 6.45 -6.03
C TRP A 55 -7.39 6.50 -7.54
N ALA A 56 -7.58 5.35 -8.16
CA ALA A 56 -7.82 5.25 -9.58
C ALA A 56 -9.15 5.89 -10.00
N ASP A 57 -10.23 5.70 -9.22
CA ASP A 57 -11.53 6.31 -9.46
C ASP A 57 -11.46 7.84 -9.32
N ASN A 58 -10.73 8.37 -8.32
CA ASN A 58 -10.49 9.79 -8.14
C ASN A 58 -9.74 10.40 -9.35
N VAL A 59 -8.72 9.73 -9.85
CA VAL A 59 -7.98 10.17 -11.05
C VAL A 59 -8.88 10.16 -12.30
N GLU A 60 -9.68 9.09 -12.49
CA GLU A 60 -10.63 9.00 -13.60
C GLU A 60 -11.66 10.14 -13.54
N GLU A 61 -12.23 10.41 -12.35
CA GLU A 61 -13.19 11.49 -12.13
C GLU A 61 -12.55 12.88 -12.34
N ALA A 62 -11.41 13.14 -11.71
CA ALA A 62 -10.70 14.42 -11.78
C ALA A 62 -10.22 14.74 -13.20
N SER A 63 -9.91 13.73 -14.02
CA SER A 63 -9.57 13.89 -15.42
C SER A 63 -10.78 14.13 -16.33
N GLY A 64 -12.01 14.05 -15.80
CA GLY A 64 -13.24 14.07 -16.58
C GLY A 64 -13.38 12.85 -17.51
N GLY A 65 -12.78 11.72 -17.14
CA GLY A 65 -12.77 10.48 -17.91
C GLY A 65 -11.73 10.45 -19.04
N ARG A 66 -10.82 11.42 -19.13
CA ARG A 66 -9.74 11.45 -20.11
C ARG A 66 -8.65 10.43 -19.79
N ILE A 67 -8.40 10.16 -18.50
CA ILE A 67 -7.57 9.05 -18.04
C ILE A 67 -8.48 7.89 -17.70
N LYS A 68 -8.15 6.69 -18.18
CA LYS A 68 -8.73 5.41 -17.78
C LYS A 68 -7.64 4.57 -17.12
N ILE A 69 -7.92 4.02 -15.94
CA ILE A 69 -7.00 3.13 -15.23
C ILE A 69 -7.54 1.70 -15.28
N GLU A 70 -6.86 0.83 -16.00
CA GLU A 70 -7.16 -0.59 -16.05
C GLU A 70 -6.46 -1.30 -14.87
N ARG A 71 -7.24 -1.99 -14.02
CA ARG A 71 -6.77 -2.68 -12.82
C ARG A 71 -6.43 -4.13 -13.15
N TYR A 72 -5.19 -4.54 -12.88
CA TYR A 72 -4.68 -5.89 -13.09
C TYR A 72 -4.24 -6.49 -11.74
N PRO A 73 -5.19 -7.07 -10.96
CA PRO A 73 -4.90 -7.71 -9.67
C PRO A 73 -4.24 -9.07 -9.84
N SER A 74 -3.70 -9.61 -8.73
CA SER A 74 -3.18 -11.00 -8.66
C SER A 74 -2.16 -11.34 -9.75
N MET A 75 -1.29 -10.42 -10.09
CA MET A 75 -0.25 -10.60 -11.12
C MET A 75 -0.81 -10.96 -12.51
N GLN A 76 -1.97 -10.42 -12.91
CA GLN A 76 -2.63 -10.76 -14.18
C GLN A 76 -1.83 -10.38 -15.44
N LEU A 77 -0.91 -9.42 -15.37
CA LEU A 77 0.02 -9.13 -16.47
C LEU A 77 1.23 -10.07 -16.50
N GLY A 78 1.25 -11.05 -15.57
CA GLY A 78 2.33 -12.03 -15.47
C GLY A 78 3.46 -11.62 -14.53
N GLY A 79 4.45 -12.49 -14.39
CA GLY A 79 5.57 -12.28 -13.47
C GLY A 79 5.26 -12.66 -12.02
N LYS A 80 6.14 -12.23 -11.12
CA LYS A 80 6.05 -12.44 -9.67
C LYS A 80 6.11 -11.11 -8.92
N PRO A 81 5.59 -11.02 -7.68
CA PRO A 81 5.59 -9.75 -6.93
C PRO A 81 6.94 -9.02 -6.86
N PRO A 82 8.11 -9.68 -6.72
CA PRO A 82 9.40 -9.01 -6.77
C PRO A 82 9.75 -8.32 -8.10
N GLU A 83 9.07 -8.68 -9.19
CA GLU A 83 9.33 -8.12 -10.53
C GLU A 83 8.51 -6.86 -10.83
N LEU A 84 7.55 -6.48 -9.95
CA LEU A 84 6.64 -5.36 -10.19
C LEU A 84 7.38 -4.03 -10.40
N MET A 85 8.42 -3.74 -9.61
CA MET A 85 9.19 -2.52 -9.79
C MET A 85 9.88 -2.48 -11.17
N ASP A 86 10.46 -3.60 -11.61
CA ASP A 86 11.06 -3.68 -12.95
C ASP A 86 9.99 -3.57 -14.05
N GLN A 87 8.81 -4.12 -13.84
CA GLN A 87 7.69 -3.97 -14.79
C GLN A 87 7.26 -2.51 -14.96
N ALA A 88 7.32 -1.70 -13.89
CA ALA A 88 7.09 -0.25 -14.01
C ALA A 88 8.23 0.43 -14.76
N ILE A 89 9.48 0.12 -14.45
CA ILE A 89 10.66 0.71 -15.12
C ILE A 89 10.66 0.37 -16.61
N ASP A 90 10.38 -0.88 -16.95
CA ASP A 90 10.42 -1.39 -18.34
C ASP A 90 9.13 -1.06 -19.13
N GLY A 91 8.11 -0.44 -18.50
CA GLY A 91 6.85 -0.08 -19.15
C GLY A 91 5.95 -1.27 -19.50
N VAL A 92 6.12 -2.42 -18.84
CA VAL A 92 5.18 -3.57 -18.92
C VAL A 92 3.84 -3.20 -18.28
N ALA A 93 3.90 -2.50 -17.16
CA ALA A 93 2.78 -1.84 -16.51
C ALA A 93 3.10 -0.34 -16.37
N ASP A 94 2.09 0.52 -16.50
CA ASP A 94 2.26 1.96 -16.35
C ASP A 94 2.35 2.35 -14.87
N ILE A 95 1.63 1.63 -14.02
CA ILE A 95 1.57 1.85 -12.58
C ILE A 95 1.67 0.49 -11.86
N VAL A 96 2.45 0.42 -10.81
CA VAL A 96 2.54 -0.76 -9.96
C VAL A 96 2.39 -0.40 -8.49
N TRP A 97 1.72 -1.26 -7.75
CA TRP A 97 1.79 -1.25 -6.30
C TRP A 97 2.62 -2.44 -5.81
N THR A 98 3.63 -2.18 -4.98
CA THR A 98 4.51 -3.23 -4.48
C THR A 98 5.02 -2.96 -3.06
N VAL A 99 5.45 -4.04 -2.39
CA VAL A 99 6.28 -3.98 -1.18
C VAL A 99 7.71 -3.70 -1.61
N VAL A 100 8.31 -2.64 -1.08
CA VAL A 100 9.68 -2.24 -1.45
C VAL A 100 10.70 -3.33 -1.09
N GLY A 101 10.50 -3.98 0.06
CA GLY A 101 11.35 -5.06 0.56
C GLY A 101 11.35 -6.36 -0.26
N TYR A 102 10.48 -6.49 -1.29
CA TYR A 102 10.50 -7.67 -2.18
C TYR A 102 11.72 -7.69 -3.12
N THR A 103 12.45 -6.59 -3.23
CA THR A 103 13.74 -6.50 -3.92
C THR A 103 14.86 -6.20 -2.92
N PRO A 104 15.38 -7.21 -2.18
CA PRO A 104 16.27 -7.00 -1.04
C PRO A 104 17.52 -6.17 -1.41
N GLY A 105 17.78 -5.12 -0.61
CA GLY A 105 18.96 -4.28 -0.75
C GLY A 105 18.96 -3.30 -1.92
N ARG A 106 17.86 -3.20 -2.69
CA ARG A 106 17.71 -2.23 -3.79
C ARG A 106 17.36 -0.83 -3.28
N PHE A 107 16.57 -0.76 -2.21
CA PHE A 107 16.05 0.47 -1.62
C PHE A 107 16.42 0.55 -0.13
N PRO A 108 17.71 0.59 0.21
CA PRO A 108 18.18 0.39 1.59
C PRO A 108 17.73 1.50 2.55
N SER A 109 17.56 2.74 2.10
CA SER A 109 17.12 3.84 2.97
C SER A 109 15.68 3.68 3.47
N THR A 110 14.82 2.98 2.70
CA THR A 110 13.43 2.74 3.12
C THR A 110 13.32 1.81 4.32
N GLU A 111 14.33 0.94 4.52
CA GLU A 111 14.37 -0.04 5.61
C GLU A 111 14.40 0.60 7.00
N VAL A 112 14.72 1.90 7.12
CA VAL A 112 14.65 2.63 8.39
C VAL A 112 13.25 2.55 9.01
N PHE A 113 12.20 2.56 8.19
CA PHE A 113 10.82 2.43 8.67
C PHE A 113 10.44 1.00 9.07
N GLU A 114 11.19 0.00 8.60
CA GLU A 114 10.97 -1.42 8.93
C GLU A 114 11.70 -1.86 10.20
N LEU A 115 12.51 -0.97 10.80
CA LEU A 115 13.21 -1.27 12.05
C LEU A 115 12.20 -1.54 13.18
N PRO A 116 12.48 -2.52 14.06
CA PRO A 116 11.52 -2.97 15.06
C PRO A 116 11.16 -1.85 16.06
N PHE A 117 9.87 -1.76 16.37
CA PHE A 117 9.33 -0.76 17.30
C PHE A 117 9.57 0.70 16.88
N MET A 118 9.76 0.97 15.59
CA MET A 118 9.87 2.31 15.04
C MET A 118 8.50 2.99 14.92
N MET A 119 7.50 2.29 14.38
CA MET A 119 6.19 2.86 14.08
C MET A 119 5.28 2.95 15.31
N THR A 120 4.64 4.09 15.50
CA THR A 120 3.56 4.34 16.49
C THR A 120 2.19 4.07 15.90
N ASN A 121 1.90 4.66 14.71
CA ASN A 121 0.72 4.44 13.89
C ASN A 121 1.06 4.64 12.42
N ALA A 122 0.28 4.03 11.52
CA ALA A 122 0.59 4.03 10.10
C ALA A 122 0.45 5.41 9.45
N ARG A 123 -0.46 6.28 9.92
CA ARG A 123 -0.61 7.64 9.36
C ARG A 123 0.63 8.47 9.62
N ALA A 124 1.11 8.51 10.87
CA ALA A 124 2.31 9.24 11.24
C ALA A 124 3.55 8.71 10.52
N ALA A 125 3.73 7.39 10.50
CA ALA A 125 4.86 6.76 9.85
C ALA A 125 4.84 6.94 8.31
N SER A 126 3.67 6.88 7.67
CA SER A 126 3.54 7.10 6.23
C SER A 126 3.83 8.56 5.85
N ARG A 127 3.41 9.52 6.68
CA ARG A 127 3.77 10.93 6.51
C ARG A 127 5.28 11.14 6.62
N ALA A 128 5.90 10.58 7.64
CA ALA A 128 7.36 10.63 7.82
C ALA A 128 8.09 9.97 6.64
N TYR A 129 7.58 8.84 6.15
CA TYR A 129 8.19 8.14 5.01
C TYR A 129 8.12 8.98 3.74
N TRP A 130 6.98 9.62 3.46
CA TRP A 130 6.88 10.52 2.30
C TRP A 130 7.87 11.69 2.38
N GLU A 131 8.00 12.36 3.53
CA GLU A 131 8.94 13.47 3.69
C GLU A 131 10.39 13.02 3.52
N MET A 132 10.76 11.87 4.09
CA MET A 132 12.10 11.32 3.92
C MET A 132 12.34 10.81 2.49
N PHE A 133 11.30 10.27 1.83
CA PHE A 133 11.38 9.92 0.41
C PHE A 133 11.72 11.15 -0.43
N GLU A 134 10.97 12.25 -0.30
CA GLU A 134 11.22 13.49 -1.04
C GLU A 134 12.65 14.03 -0.80
N LYS A 135 13.15 13.89 0.42
CA LYS A 135 14.44 14.45 0.82
C LYS A 135 15.64 13.59 0.43
N TYR A 136 15.53 12.27 0.53
CA TYR A 136 16.69 11.37 0.45
C TYR A 136 16.62 10.32 -0.65
N MET A 137 15.42 9.91 -1.09
CA MET A 137 15.25 8.69 -1.87
C MET A 137 14.79 8.93 -3.30
N LYS A 138 14.05 10.03 -3.55
CA LYS A 138 13.43 10.36 -4.83
C LYS A 138 14.42 10.41 -5.99
N ASP A 139 15.50 11.14 -5.81
CA ASP A 139 16.52 11.37 -6.86
C ASP A 139 17.67 10.36 -6.79
N THR A 140 17.57 9.36 -5.92
CA THR A 140 18.57 8.31 -5.70
C THR A 140 17.97 6.93 -5.98
N GLU A 141 17.47 6.27 -4.95
CA GLU A 141 16.96 4.88 -5.02
C GLU A 141 15.73 4.75 -5.95
N PHE A 142 14.89 5.78 -6.03
CA PHE A 142 13.68 5.79 -6.87
C PHE A 142 13.82 6.62 -8.15
N SER A 143 15.05 6.97 -8.54
CA SER A 143 15.31 7.82 -9.71
C SER A 143 14.77 7.26 -11.04
N ASP A 144 14.49 5.97 -11.15
CA ASP A 144 14.03 5.32 -12.38
C ASP A 144 12.49 5.30 -12.54
N VAL A 145 11.73 5.72 -11.53
CA VAL A 145 10.27 5.73 -11.54
C VAL A 145 9.71 7.08 -11.04
N HIS A 146 8.45 7.35 -11.34
CA HIS A 146 7.69 8.45 -10.75
C HIS A 146 6.85 7.87 -9.60
N ILE A 147 7.13 8.28 -8.36
CA ILE A 147 6.43 7.77 -7.17
C ILE A 147 5.17 8.59 -6.92
N LEU A 148 4.04 7.88 -6.83
CA LEU A 148 2.71 8.46 -6.57
C LEU A 148 2.37 8.45 -5.09
N GLY A 149 2.96 7.54 -4.31
CA GLY A 149 2.80 7.49 -2.85
C GLY A 149 3.71 6.47 -2.21
N THR A 150 4.05 6.73 -0.94
CA THR A 150 4.84 5.85 -0.08
C THR A 150 4.15 5.69 1.25
N TRP A 151 3.98 4.47 1.76
CA TRP A 151 3.31 4.25 3.04
C TRP A 151 3.78 2.99 3.73
N VAL A 152 3.34 2.80 4.96
CA VAL A 152 3.49 1.57 5.74
C VAL A 152 2.13 1.00 6.12
N HIS A 153 2.06 -0.31 6.39
CA HIS A 153 0.85 -0.94 6.93
C HIS A 153 0.69 -0.71 8.44
N GLY A 154 -0.43 -1.11 9.02
CA GLY A 154 -0.67 -1.18 10.46
C GLY A 154 0.33 -2.09 11.18
N PRO A 155 0.22 -2.29 12.50
CA PRO A 155 1.18 -3.08 13.27
C PRO A 155 1.39 -4.49 12.69
N GLY A 156 2.64 -4.82 12.40
CA GLY A 156 3.04 -6.16 12.02
C GLY A 156 3.03 -7.09 13.23
N LEU A 157 2.44 -8.27 13.07
CA LEU A 157 2.15 -9.25 14.11
C LEU A 157 2.78 -10.60 13.78
N ILE A 158 2.72 -11.54 14.75
CA ILE A 158 3.17 -12.92 14.58
C ILE A 158 1.94 -13.83 14.60
N HIS A 159 1.76 -14.66 13.58
CA HIS A 159 0.67 -15.61 13.43
C HIS A 159 1.27 -17.01 13.29
N THR A 160 0.95 -17.92 14.21
CA THR A 160 1.62 -19.22 14.34
C THR A 160 0.64 -20.34 14.68
N LYS A 161 1.07 -21.60 14.44
CA LYS A 161 0.33 -22.79 14.88
C LYS A 161 0.41 -22.96 16.38
N ASP A 162 1.59 -22.77 16.96
CA ASP A 162 1.84 -22.87 18.40
C ASP A 162 1.89 -21.47 19.02
N PRO A 163 1.50 -21.29 20.29
CA PRO A 163 1.53 -19.97 20.94
C PRO A 163 2.95 -19.40 21.02
N VAL A 164 3.07 -18.08 20.78
CA VAL A 164 4.32 -17.33 20.93
C VAL A 164 4.08 -16.18 21.91
N VAL A 165 4.77 -16.20 23.04
CA VAL A 165 4.69 -15.18 24.10
C VAL A 165 6.04 -14.48 24.27
N ASN A 166 7.12 -15.26 24.25
CA ASN A 166 8.49 -14.78 24.41
C ASN A 166 9.30 -14.98 23.13
N PRO A 167 10.38 -14.22 22.92
CA PRO A 167 11.26 -14.43 21.76
C PRO A 167 11.76 -15.87 21.63
N GLU A 168 12.03 -16.54 22.74
CA GLU A 168 12.53 -17.92 22.80
C GLU A 168 11.53 -18.94 22.22
N ASP A 169 10.24 -18.63 22.21
CA ASP A 169 9.20 -19.49 21.64
C ASP A 169 9.34 -19.59 20.11
N LEU A 170 10.03 -18.64 19.48
CA LEU A 170 10.34 -18.68 18.05
C LEU A 170 11.49 -19.63 17.69
N GLN A 171 12.21 -20.18 18.69
CA GLN A 171 13.41 -20.97 18.44
C GLN A 171 13.16 -22.13 17.47
N GLY A 172 13.78 -22.06 16.29
CA GLY A 172 13.68 -23.09 15.24
C GLY A 172 12.38 -23.10 14.43
N MET A 173 11.37 -22.28 14.78
CA MET A 173 10.17 -22.11 13.95
C MET A 173 10.51 -21.50 12.60
N LYS A 174 9.94 -22.03 11.54
CA LYS A 174 10.03 -21.46 10.18
C LYS A 174 8.98 -20.35 10.05
N ILE A 175 9.40 -19.13 10.20
CA ILE A 175 8.52 -17.96 10.15
C ILE A 175 8.74 -17.19 8.86
N ARG A 176 7.65 -16.92 8.13
CA ARG A 176 7.73 -16.06 6.95
C ARG A 176 8.02 -14.62 7.33
N GLY A 177 9.02 -14.03 6.69
CA GLY A 177 9.27 -12.58 6.70
C GLY A 177 9.09 -11.96 5.32
N GLY A 178 8.63 -10.70 5.29
CA GLY A 178 8.29 -10.00 4.07
C GLY A 178 9.41 -9.16 3.46
N SER A 179 10.51 -8.97 4.17
CA SER A 179 11.66 -8.17 3.71
C SER A 179 12.96 -8.68 4.32
N ARG A 180 14.09 -8.12 3.86
CA ARG A 180 15.41 -8.40 4.41
C ARG A 180 15.48 -8.00 5.89
N SER A 181 14.99 -6.83 6.24
CA SER A 181 14.98 -6.32 7.62
C SER A 181 14.18 -7.23 8.55
N VAL A 182 12.98 -7.64 8.15
CA VAL A 182 12.14 -8.55 8.94
C VAL A 182 12.78 -9.95 9.05
N ASN A 183 13.41 -10.46 7.99
CA ASN A 183 14.12 -11.73 8.06
C ASN A 183 15.33 -11.67 9.00
N SER A 184 16.07 -10.56 9.03
CA SER A 184 17.17 -10.35 9.97
C SER A 184 16.67 -10.28 11.42
N LEU A 185 15.56 -9.58 11.66
CA LEU A 185 14.88 -9.54 12.96
C LEU A 185 14.47 -10.94 13.41
N LEU A 186 13.81 -11.72 12.57
CA LEU A 186 13.40 -13.09 12.88
C LEU A 186 14.58 -13.99 13.20
N THR A 187 15.71 -13.85 12.47
CA THR A 187 16.96 -14.57 12.77
C THR A 187 17.49 -14.21 14.15
N LEU A 188 17.54 -12.93 14.47
CA LEU A 188 17.99 -12.43 15.77
C LEU A 188 17.13 -12.95 16.92
N LEU A 189 15.81 -13.09 16.69
CA LEU A 189 14.86 -13.63 17.67
C LEU A 189 14.85 -15.19 17.74
N GLY A 190 15.71 -15.88 16.99
CA GLY A 190 15.87 -17.35 17.05
C GLY A 190 15.02 -18.13 16.08
N ALA A 191 14.17 -17.49 15.27
CA ALA A 191 13.41 -18.15 14.22
C ALA A 191 14.30 -18.56 13.03
N THR A 192 13.79 -19.46 12.20
CA THR A 192 14.32 -19.74 10.86
C THR A 192 13.48 -18.95 9.85
N PRO A 193 13.96 -17.79 9.36
CA PRO A 193 13.17 -16.97 8.45
C PRO A 193 13.02 -17.61 7.08
N VAL A 194 11.83 -17.48 6.50
CA VAL A 194 11.54 -17.90 5.13
C VAL A 194 11.02 -16.69 4.35
N GLY A 195 11.89 -16.08 3.54
CA GLY A 195 11.52 -14.93 2.72
C GLY A 195 10.60 -15.34 1.58
N MET A 196 9.39 -14.78 1.54
CA MET A 196 8.46 -14.98 0.41
C MET A 196 7.47 -13.82 0.31
N PRO A 197 6.98 -13.50 -0.91
CA PRO A 197 5.88 -12.56 -1.09
C PRO A 197 4.60 -13.04 -0.42
N VAL A 198 3.78 -12.10 0.05
CA VAL A 198 2.58 -12.40 0.84
C VAL A 198 1.57 -13.33 0.16
N PRO A 199 1.35 -13.34 -1.17
CA PRO A 199 0.43 -14.30 -1.79
C PRO A 199 0.81 -15.77 -1.59
N ALA A 200 2.08 -16.06 -1.30
CA ALA A 200 2.54 -17.43 -1.08
C ALA A 200 2.32 -17.96 0.36
N VAL A 201 1.89 -17.09 1.29
CA VAL A 201 1.72 -17.42 2.72
C VAL A 201 0.71 -18.52 2.93
N SER A 202 -0.48 -18.42 2.32
CA SER A 202 -1.56 -19.42 2.50
C SER A 202 -1.10 -20.82 2.11
N GLU A 203 -0.43 -20.93 0.98
CA GLU A 203 0.12 -22.20 0.50
C GLU A 203 1.25 -22.70 1.40
N GLY A 204 2.14 -21.79 1.83
CA GLY A 204 3.24 -22.08 2.74
C GLY A 204 2.78 -22.67 4.08
N LEU A 205 1.76 -22.04 4.70
CA LEU A 205 1.13 -22.52 5.94
C LEU A 205 0.41 -23.85 5.75
N SER A 206 -0.39 -23.97 4.68
CA SER A 206 -1.17 -25.18 4.38
C SER A 206 -0.28 -26.40 4.14
N LYS A 207 0.85 -26.22 3.45
CA LYS A 207 1.81 -27.30 3.13
C LYS A 207 2.84 -27.53 4.23
N GLY A 208 2.86 -26.73 5.30
CA GLY A 208 3.86 -26.84 6.38
C GLY A 208 5.27 -26.42 5.95
N VAL A 209 5.39 -25.60 4.91
CA VAL A 209 6.67 -25.00 4.50
C VAL A 209 7.11 -23.96 5.53
N ILE A 210 6.13 -23.28 6.13
CA ILE A 210 6.27 -22.34 7.24
C ILE A 210 5.35 -22.76 8.39
N ASP A 211 5.80 -22.48 9.62
CA ASP A 211 5.05 -22.74 10.87
C ASP A 211 4.22 -21.52 11.26
N GLY A 212 4.59 -20.34 10.73
CA GLY A 212 3.92 -19.08 10.97
C GLY A 212 4.35 -18.01 9.98
N THR A 213 3.78 -16.83 10.13
CA THR A 213 4.04 -15.66 9.29
C THR A 213 4.03 -14.38 10.10
N THR A 214 4.77 -13.38 9.64
CA THR A 214 4.62 -12.00 10.06
C THR A 214 3.84 -11.22 9.01
N ILE A 215 2.66 -10.71 9.37
CA ILE A 215 1.79 -9.83 8.57
C ILE A 215 0.96 -8.94 9.51
N PRO A 216 0.38 -7.80 9.07
CA PRO A 216 -0.66 -7.07 9.81
C PRO A 216 -2.00 -7.82 9.75
N TRP A 217 -2.95 -7.46 10.59
CA TRP A 217 -4.27 -8.08 10.58
C TRP A 217 -5.00 -7.91 9.26
N GLU A 218 -4.94 -6.74 8.64
CA GLU A 218 -5.76 -6.34 7.48
C GLU A 218 -5.70 -7.34 6.32
N VAL A 219 -4.55 -7.96 6.08
CA VAL A 219 -4.35 -8.89 4.96
C VAL A 219 -4.67 -10.34 5.34
N THR A 220 -4.85 -10.66 6.63
CA THR A 220 -5.08 -12.03 7.11
C THR A 220 -6.34 -12.66 6.53
N ALA A 221 -7.42 -11.87 6.40
CA ALA A 221 -8.69 -12.33 5.86
C ALA A 221 -8.57 -12.76 4.38
N ALA A 222 -7.93 -11.93 3.55
CA ALA A 222 -7.73 -12.22 2.14
C ALA A 222 -6.86 -13.47 1.90
N LEU A 223 -5.96 -13.77 2.83
CA LEU A 223 -5.06 -14.92 2.82
C LEU A 223 -5.59 -16.12 3.61
N LYS A 224 -6.73 -15.99 4.28
CA LYS A 224 -7.32 -17.04 5.14
C LYS A 224 -6.38 -17.52 6.24
N VAL A 225 -5.54 -16.65 6.78
CA VAL A 225 -4.56 -17.00 7.80
C VAL A 225 -5.21 -17.50 9.09
N PRO A 226 -6.33 -16.92 9.61
CA PRO A 226 -7.00 -17.43 10.80
C PRO A 226 -7.62 -18.83 10.66
N GLU A 227 -7.78 -19.32 9.41
CA GLU A 227 -8.20 -20.71 9.14
C GLU A 227 -7.02 -21.70 9.15
N LEU A 228 -5.77 -21.20 9.02
CA LEU A 228 -4.56 -21.99 8.84
C LEU A 228 -3.69 -22.06 10.10
N VAL A 229 -3.74 -21.02 10.92
CA VAL A 229 -3.06 -20.91 12.21
C VAL A 229 -4.00 -20.27 13.24
N THR A 230 -3.85 -20.62 14.52
CA THR A 230 -4.83 -20.27 15.55
C THR A 230 -4.28 -19.42 16.67
N ASN A 231 -3.02 -19.04 16.62
CA ASN A 231 -2.39 -18.18 17.64
C ASN A 231 -1.85 -16.93 16.98
N HIS A 232 -2.17 -15.77 17.56
CA HIS A 232 -1.82 -14.47 17.04
C HIS A 232 -1.26 -13.60 18.15
N THR A 233 -0.01 -13.15 18.01
CA THR A 233 0.67 -12.36 19.04
C THR A 233 0.71 -10.91 18.67
N GLU A 234 0.08 -10.06 19.50
CA GLU A 234 0.01 -8.61 19.41
C GLU A 234 0.95 -7.95 20.42
N PHE A 235 1.46 -6.78 20.07
CA PHE A 235 2.39 -6.02 20.90
C PHE A 235 1.74 -4.72 21.39
N THR A 236 1.97 -4.35 22.64
CA THR A 236 1.49 -3.08 23.20
C THR A 236 2.46 -1.93 22.85
N GLY A 237 1.90 -0.81 22.39
CA GLY A 237 2.67 0.38 22.00
C GLY A 237 3.11 0.34 20.54
N ASN A 238 4.41 0.59 20.27
CA ASN A 238 4.92 0.61 18.91
C ASN A 238 4.91 -0.79 18.28
N ALA A 239 4.67 -0.84 16.97
CA ALA A 239 4.62 -2.07 16.19
C ALA A 239 5.94 -2.86 16.23
N LEU A 240 5.86 -4.19 16.30
CA LEU A 240 7.05 -5.05 16.19
C LEU A 240 7.84 -4.71 14.91
N TYR A 241 7.16 -4.51 13.82
CA TYR A 241 7.71 -4.09 12.52
C TYR A 241 6.60 -3.56 11.63
N VAL A 242 6.95 -2.92 10.54
CA VAL A 242 6.09 -2.69 9.37
C VAL A 242 6.86 -2.99 8.10
N LEU A 243 6.17 -3.09 6.97
CA LEU A 243 6.76 -3.09 5.63
C LEU A 243 6.46 -1.76 4.94
N THR A 244 7.38 -1.37 4.07
CA THR A 244 7.25 -0.19 3.23
C THR A 244 6.62 -0.54 1.88
N PHE A 245 5.71 0.32 1.42
CA PHE A 245 5.03 0.20 0.13
C PHE A 245 5.25 1.43 -0.72
N VAL A 246 5.13 1.23 -2.02
CA VAL A 246 5.08 2.31 -3.00
C VAL A 246 3.99 2.06 -4.04
N LEU A 247 3.33 3.13 -4.47
CA LEU A 247 2.63 3.21 -5.74
C LEU A 247 3.57 3.94 -6.70
N ALA A 248 4.09 3.24 -7.70
CA ALA A 248 5.11 3.73 -8.62
C ALA A 248 4.57 3.75 -10.05
N MET A 249 4.87 4.80 -10.80
CA MET A 249 4.51 4.95 -12.19
C MET A 249 5.76 4.95 -13.08
N ASN A 250 5.65 4.35 -14.25
CA ASN A 250 6.67 4.45 -15.29
C ASN A 250 6.93 5.91 -15.65
N LYS A 251 8.20 6.32 -15.69
CA LYS A 251 8.58 7.72 -15.96
C LYS A 251 8.13 8.21 -17.33
N ASP A 252 8.26 7.37 -18.34
CA ASP A 252 7.86 7.76 -19.70
C ASP A 252 6.34 7.84 -19.82
N ALA A 253 5.60 6.92 -19.17
CA ALA A 253 4.15 7.00 -19.11
C ALA A 253 3.68 8.32 -18.48
N TYR A 254 4.31 8.75 -17.36
CA TYR A 254 4.02 10.04 -16.73
C TYR A 254 4.44 11.23 -17.60
N ASN A 255 5.66 11.25 -18.13
CA ASN A 255 6.19 12.36 -18.91
C ASN A 255 5.47 12.58 -20.24
N ASN A 256 4.87 11.53 -20.81
CA ASN A 256 4.10 11.59 -22.06
C ASN A 256 2.66 12.08 -21.84
N LEU A 257 2.19 12.23 -20.58
CA LEU A 257 0.89 12.84 -20.30
C LEU A 257 0.89 14.33 -20.67
N PRO A 258 -0.21 14.87 -21.21
CA PRO A 258 -0.45 16.31 -21.24
C PRO A 258 -0.28 16.94 -19.85
N ALA A 259 0.24 18.16 -19.79
CA ALA A 259 0.57 18.81 -18.51
C ALA A 259 -0.62 18.93 -17.54
N ASP A 260 -1.84 19.10 -18.05
CA ASP A 260 -3.05 19.14 -17.24
C ASP A 260 -3.41 17.75 -16.70
N LEU A 261 -3.11 16.66 -17.39
CA LEU A 261 -3.29 15.29 -16.91
C LEU A 261 -2.16 14.87 -15.94
N GLN A 262 -0.91 15.35 -16.14
CA GLN A 262 0.14 15.21 -15.13
C GLN A 262 -0.32 15.84 -13.81
N LYS A 263 -0.88 17.06 -13.88
CA LYS A 263 -1.41 17.73 -12.70
C LYS A 263 -2.54 16.94 -12.03
N VAL A 264 -3.41 16.28 -12.78
CA VAL A 264 -4.45 15.40 -12.20
C VAL A 264 -3.81 14.25 -11.42
N ILE A 265 -2.77 13.61 -11.97
CA ILE A 265 -2.04 12.54 -11.28
C ILE A 265 -1.42 13.09 -9.98
N ASP A 266 -0.71 14.23 -10.05
CA ASP A 266 -0.02 14.82 -8.91
C ASP A 266 -0.98 15.28 -7.82
N ASP A 267 -2.10 15.91 -8.18
CA ASP A 267 -3.12 16.37 -7.22
C ASP A 267 -3.80 15.22 -6.44
N ASN A 268 -3.80 13.99 -6.98
CA ASN A 268 -4.35 12.79 -6.34
C ASN A 268 -3.27 11.90 -5.70
N SER A 269 -2.03 12.33 -5.69
CA SER A 269 -0.87 11.54 -5.24
C SER A 269 -0.10 12.28 -4.13
N GLY A 270 1.05 11.76 -3.73
CA GLY A 270 1.92 12.45 -2.81
C GLY A 270 1.57 12.22 -1.35
N LEU A 271 1.82 13.24 -0.52
CA LEU A 271 1.75 13.16 0.93
C LEU A 271 0.37 12.72 1.44
N GLU A 272 -0.69 13.40 1.00
CA GLU A 272 -2.04 13.13 1.52
C GLU A 272 -2.55 11.74 1.09
N PHE A 273 -2.22 11.30 -0.12
CA PHE A 273 -2.48 9.93 -0.56
C PHE A 273 -1.68 8.91 0.27
N SER A 274 -0.42 9.18 0.57
CA SER A 274 0.43 8.30 1.39
C SER A 274 -0.14 8.11 2.80
N VAL A 275 -0.58 9.20 3.44
CA VAL A 275 -1.23 9.18 4.77
C VAL A 275 -2.57 8.45 4.72
N PHE A 276 -3.38 8.71 3.67
CA PHE A 276 -4.65 8.00 3.44
C PHE A 276 -4.43 6.50 3.27
N ALA A 277 -3.46 6.09 2.45
CA ALA A 277 -3.18 4.68 2.17
C ALA A 277 -2.76 3.92 3.42
N GLY A 278 -1.78 4.45 4.17
CA GLY A 278 -1.33 3.83 5.43
C GLY A 278 -2.43 3.76 6.48
N GLY A 279 -3.16 4.87 6.66
CA GLY A 279 -4.28 4.93 7.60
C GLY A 279 -5.42 3.97 7.25
N THR A 280 -5.80 3.88 5.98
CA THR A 280 -6.85 2.95 5.52
C THR A 280 -6.44 1.49 5.75
N GLN A 281 -5.17 1.18 5.55
CA GLN A 281 -4.64 -0.15 5.79
C GLN A 281 -4.70 -0.51 7.28
N GLU A 282 -4.26 0.40 8.17
CA GLU A 282 -4.34 0.21 9.63
C GLU A 282 -5.80 0.14 10.14
N ASP A 283 -6.69 1.00 9.64
CA ASP A 283 -8.12 0.97 10.02
C ASP A 283 -8.80 -0.36 9.65
N SER A 284 -8.25 -1.08 8.68
CA SER A 284 -8.74 -2.39 8.27
C SER A 284 -8.29 -3.55 9.16
N ASP A 285 -7.40 -3.31 10.13
CA ASP A 285 -6.93 -4.33 11.07
C ASP A 285 -8.05 -4.81 12.01
N GLY A 286 -8.87 -3.88 12.52
CA GLY A 286 -9.95 -4.20 13.46
C GLY A 286 -10.92 -5.27 12.97
N PRO A 287 -11.56 -5.10 11.81
CA PRO A 287 -12.46 -6.09 11.23
C PRO A 287 -11.83 -7.46 10.98
N ALA A 288 -10.56 -7.51 10.56
CA ALA A 288 -9.85 -8.77 10.33
C ALA A 288 -9.51 -9.49 11.65
N ARG A 289 -9.18 -8.73 12.69
CA ARG A 289 -8.97 -9.26 14.05
C ARG A 289 -10.25 -9.88 14.62
N GLU A 290 -11.39 -9.20 14.48
CA GLU A 290 -12.69 -9.73 14.91
C GLU A 290 -13.04 -11.04 14.20
N GLN A 291 -12.73 -11.15 12.90
CA GLN A 291 -12.92 -12.40 12.17
C GLN A 291 -12.12 -13.57 12.79
N ALA A 292 -10.88 -13.33 13.25
CA ALA A 292 -10.09 -14.35 13.93
C ALA A 292 -10.71 -14.75 15.29
N LEU A 293 -11.25 -13.78 16.03
CA LEU A 293 -11.99 -14.04 17.30
C LEU A 293 -13.24 -14.87 17.04
N ASP A 294 -14.03 -14.55 16.01
CA ASP A 294 -15.24 -15.29 15.63
C ASP A 294 -14.95 -16.74 15.24
N LEU A 295 -13.76 -17.01 14.71
CA LEU A 295 -13.27 -18.36 14.45
C LEU A 295 -12.77 -19.09 15.70
N GLY A 296 -12.72 -18.43 16.85
CA GLY A 296 -12.26 -18.99 18.11
C GLY A 296 -10.74 -19.04 18.25
N ASN A 297 -10.02 -18.23 17.49
CA ASN A 297 -8.56 -18.19 17.55
C ASN A 297 -8.08 -17.51 18.85
N ASN A 298 -6.89 -17.88 19.29
CA ASN A 298 -6.23 -17.34 20.47
C ASN A 298 -5.46 -16.08 20.13
N ILE A 299 -5.87 -14.94 20.68
CA ILE A 299 -5.16 -13.67 20.53
C ILE A 299 -4.38 -13.39 21.80
N ILE A 300 -3.06 -13.36 21.68
CA ILE A 300 -2.10 -13.13 22.75
C ILE A 300 -1.66 -11.68 22.69
N THR A 301 -2.26 -10.83 23.49
CA THR A 301 -1.85 -9.42 23.58
C THR A 301 -0.79 -9.27 24.66
N LEU A 302 0.45 -9.04 24.25
CA LEU A 302 1.57 -8.83 25.18
C LEU A 302 1.41 -7.46 25.86
N ASP A 303 1.55 -7.45 27.17
CA ASP A 303 1.57 -6.21 27.94
C ASP A 303 2.88 -5.41 27.74
N ALA A 304 3.00 -4.28 28.40
CA ALA A 304 4.17 -3.40 28.24
C ALA A 304 5.46 -4.05 28.75
N GLU A 305 5.42 -4.88 29.80
CA GLU A 305 6.59 -5.58 30.35
C GLU A 305 7.04 -6.69 29.39
N GLN A 306 6.10 -7.51 28.93
CA GLN A 306 6.36 -8.54 27.92
C GLN A 306 6.89 -7.93 26.60
N THR A 307 6.27 -6.86 26.11
CA THR A 307 6.73 -6.14 24.91
C THR A 307 8.15 -5.58 25.09
N ALA A 308 8.51 -5.13 26.29
CA ALA A 308 9.86 -4.63 26.57
C ALA A 308 10.93 -5.74 26.44
N VAL A 309 10.62 -7.00 26.74
CA VAL A 309 11.52 -8.15 26.50
C VAL A 309 11.83 -8.28 25.01
N TRP A 310 10.80 -8.21 24.16
CA TRP A 310 10.97 -8.27 22.70
C TRP A 310 11.76 -7.08 22.16
N ARG A 311 11.49 -5.88 22.68
CA ARG A 311 12.24 -4.67 22.32
C ARG A 311 13.72 -4.79 22.64
N ALA A 312 14.04 -5.31 23.83
CA ALA A 312 15.43 -5.53 24.23
C ALA A 312 16.14 -6.58 23.34
N ALA A 313 15.45 -7.69 23.04
CA ALA A 313 15.96 -8.73 22.14
C ALA A 313 16.19 -8.23 20.70
N ALA A 314 15.36 -7.29 20.21
CA ALA A 314 15.45 -6.73 18.88
C ALA A 314 16.49 -5.58 18.75
N GLN A 315 16.98 -5.01 19.87
CA GLN A 315 17.84 -3.83 19.86
C GLN A 315 19.09 -3.96 18.97
N PRO A 316 19.81 -5.13 18.92
CA PRO A 316 21.00 -5.25 18.10
C PRO A 316 20.77 -5.04 16.60
N ILE A 317 19.54 -5.12 16.09
CA ILE A 317 19.25 -4.92 14.68
C ILE A 317 19.55 -3.49 14.22
N TYR A 318 19.42 -2.52 15.13
CA TYR A 318 19.69 -1.11 14.86
C TYR A 318 21.17 -0.88 14.54
N ASP A 319 22.07 -1.42 15.37
CA ASP A 319 23.51 -1.29 15.17
C ASP A 319 23.96 -1.99 13.88
N GLN A 320 23.41 -3.19 13.61
CA GLN A 320 23.69 -3.93 12.38
C GLN A 320 23.22 -3.16 11.14
N TRP A 321 22.04 -2.55 11.19
CA TRP A 321 21.53 -1.76 10.07
C TRP A 321 22.36 -0.48 9.84
N VAL A 322 22.72 0.23 10.91
CA VAL A 322 23.60 1.41 10.82
C VAL A 322 24.95 1.04 10.21
N GLU A 323 25.54 -0.07 10.61
CA GLU A 323 26.80 -0.56 10.03
C GLU A 323 26.66 -0.85 8.52
N ASP A 324 25.58 -1.54 8.10
CA ASP A 324 25.30 -1.81 6.69
C ASP A 324 25.08 -0.51 5.89
N MET A 325 24.33 0.46 6.42
CA MET A 325 24.11 1.75 5.76
C MET A 325 25.41 2.54 5.62
N ASN A 326 26.20 2.62 6.67
CA ASN A 326 27.51 3.30 6.65
C ASN A 326 28.45 2.64 5.63
N GLY A 327 28.43 1.30 5.51
CA GLY A 327 29.16 0.56 4.50
C GLY A 327 28.76 0.88 3.06
N ARG A 328 27.55 1.41 2.85
CA ARG A 328 27.01 1.90 1.56
C ARG A 328 27.22 3.40 1.35
N GLY A 329 27.84 4.10 2.30
CA GLY A 329 28.02 5.55 2.27
C GLY A 329 26.78 6.35 2.64
N ILE A 330 25.79 5.73 3.31
CA ILE A 330 24.56 6.34 3.81
C ILE A 330 24.69 6.49 5.32
N ASP A 331 24.43 7.67 5.85
CA ASP A 331 24.41 7.91 7.31
C ASP A 331 23.16 7.27 7.94
N GLY A 332 23.29 6.01 8.34
CA GLY A 332 22.19 5.24 8.91
C GLY A 332 21.65 5.81 10.22
N GLN A 333 22.52 6.37 11.06
CA GLN A 333 22.09 6.96 12.33
C GLN A 333 21.25 8.23 12.09
N ALA A 334 21.68 9.08 11.16
CA ALA A 334 20.92 10.29 10.81
C ALA A 334 19.52 9.94 10.26
N LEU A 335 19.40 8.88 9.46
CA LEU A 335 18.09 8.42 8.97
C LEU A 335 17.19 7.93 10.12
N ILE A 336 17.73 7.18 11.09
CA ILE A 336 16.99 6.73 12.28
C ILE A 336 16.49 7.92 13.10
N ASP A 337 17.37 8.86 13.38
CA ASP A 337 17.05 10.03 14.21
C ASP A 337 15.98 10.89 13.56
N GLU A 338 16.06 11.10 12.25
CA GLU A 338 15.05 11.86 11.51
C GLU A 338 13.71 11.10 11.40
N ALA A 339 13.73 9.80 11.11
CA ALA A 339 12.51 9.00 11.07
C ALA A 339 11.77 9.03 12.41
N ARG A 340 12.48 8.86 13.53
CA ARG A 340 11.90 8.96 14.88
C ARG A 340 11.32 10.34 15.15
N MET A 341 12.10 11.39 14.89
CA MET A 341 11.66 12.77 15.10
C MET A 341 10.35 13.07 14.33
N LEU A 342 10.27 12.65 13.06
CA LEU A 342 9.09 12.88 12.23
C LEU A 342 7.89 12.04 12.70
N ILE A 343 8.09 10.76 13.01
CA ILE A 343 7.03 9.87 13.50
C ILE A 343 6.47 10.42 14.83
N ASP A 344 7.33 10.80 15.78
CA ASP A 344 6.92 11.35 17.08
C ASP A 344 6.14 12.66 16.90
N LYS A 345 6.62 13.56 16.03
CA LYS A 345 5.94 14.81 15.68
C LYS A 345 4.52 14.53 15.17
N TYR A 346 4.36 13.68 14.17
CA TYR A 346 3.06 13.42 13.56
C TYR A 346 2.14 12.55 14.42
N THR A 347 2.69 11.76 15.32
CA THR A 347 1.90 11.07 16.34
C THR A 347 1.29 12.06 17.35
N ALA A 348 2.06 13.06 17.78
CA ALA A 348 1.57 14.10 18.69
C ALA A 348 0.51 15.01 18.02
N ASP A 349 0.69 15.35 16.74
CA ASP A 349 -0.26 16.17 15.98
C ASP A 349 -1.63 15.49 15.84
N ALA A 350 -1.67 14.17 15.72
CA ALA A 350 -2.90 13.39 15.59
C ALA A 350 -3.69 13.26 16.91
N THR A 351 -3.06 13.55 18.05
CA THR A 351 -3.68 13.48 19.39
C THR A 351 -4.20 14.83 19.91
N ASN A 352 -3.93 15.93 19.19
CA ASN A 352 -4.38 17.30 19.49
C ASN A 352 -5.50 17.73 18.56
#